data_48c754eadd150f927084a136f238eae9
#
_entry.id   48c754eadd150f927084a136f238eae9
#
_cell.length_a   1.000
_cell.length_b   1.000
_cell.length_c   1.000
_cell.angle_alpha   90.00
_cell.angle_beta   90.00
_cell.angle_gamma   90.00
#
_symmetry.space_group_name_H-M   'P 1'
#
loop_
_entity.id
_entity.type
_entity.pdbx_description
1 polymer ?
#
loop_
_entity_poly.entity_id
_entity_poly.type
_entity_poly.pdbx_seq_one_letter_code
_entity_poly.pdbx_strand_id
1 'polypeptide(L)'
;MIFPPNQIDYSNIICNFAASNFIVYVREYMTTYFEKLSAGITSFSDFICGYPMFLLLIGGGLILFCYSRAVSIRRIGHSIKALAHSESSGEGQISSFQALMSAIASTVGMGNIAGVAIAITVGGPGAIFWMWVSAIVGMSTKFFEGALAIMYKGHDSAGQPQGGVMYILEEGLGKRWRPLAIFFA
;
A
#
# COMPACT_ATOMS: atom_id res chain seq x y z
N MET A 1 -6.17 -33.59 -71.17
CA MET A 1 -6.23 -33.63 -69.73
C MET A 1 -6.78 -32.27 -69.25
N ILE A 2 -8.10 -32.19 -69.01
CA ILE A 2 -8.79 -30.94 -68.66
C ILE A 2 -8.80 -30.89 -67.14
N PHE A 3 -8.08 -29.96 -66.51
CA PHE A 3 -8.21 -29.71 -65.07
C PHE A 3 -9.58 -29.15 -64.78
N PRO A 4 -10.32 -29.65 -63.77
CA PRO A 4 -11.60 -29.06 -63.39
C PRO A 4 -11.34 -27.66 -62.87
N PRO A 5 -12.25 -26.68 -63.16
CA PRO A 5 -12.15 -25.34 -62.60
C PRO A 5 -12.22 -25.42 -61.06
N ASN A 6 -11.24 -24.85 -60.43
CA ASN A 6 -11.19 -24.71 -58.98
C ASN A 6 -12.51 -24.05 -58.53
N GLN A 7 -13.44 -24.83 -58.00
CA GLN A 7 -14.60 -24.27 -57.35
C GLN A 7 -14.13 -23.52 -56.08
N ILE A 8 -14.06 -22.20 -56.22
CA ILE A 8 -13.80 -21.34 -55.10
C ILE A 8 -14.99 -21.55 -54.13
N ASP A 9 -14.68 -22.12 -52.98
CA ASP A 9 -15.71 -22.39 -51.94
C ASP A 9 -16.08 -21.05 -51.27
N TYR A 10 -17.00 -20.36 -51.92
CA TYR A 10 -17.54 -19.07 -51.47
C TYR A 10 -18.17 -19.15 -50.05
N SER A 11 -18.68 -20.33 -49.65
CA SER A 11 -19.26 -20.53 -48.33
C SER A 11 -18.23 -20.41 -47.22
N ASN A 12 -17.06 -20.98 -47.44
CA ASN A 12 -15.95 -20.86 -46.48
C ASN A 12 -15.38 -19.43 -46.40
N ILE A 13 -15.32 -18.72 -47.54
CA ILE A 13 -14.88 -17.33 -47.58
C ILE A 13 -15.84 -16.42 -46.83
N ILE A 14 -17.14 -16.58 -47.05
CA ILE A 14 -18.18 -15.80 -46.39
C ILE A 14 -18.22 -16.11 -44.89
N CYS A 15 -18.10 -17.38 -44.49
CA CYS A 15 -18.07 -17.78 -43.07
C CYS A 15 -16.84 -17.20 -42.37
N ASN A 16 -15.64 -17.27 -42.99
CA ASN A 16 -14.43 -16.70 -42.43
C ASN A 16 -14.49 -15.16 -42.30
N PHE A 17 -15.07 -14.50 -43.32
CA PHE A 17 -15.25 -13.05 -43.30
C PHE A 17 -16.25 -12.61 -42.23
N ALA A 18 -17.36 -13.33 -42.06
CA ALA A 18 -18.33 -13.06 -41.02
C ALA A 18 -17.78 -13.32 -39.62
N ALA A 19 -17.02 -14.41 -39.45
CA ALA A 19 -16.36 -14.72 -38.18
C ALA A 19 -15.28 -13.67 -37.83
N SER A 20 -14.49 -13.25 -38.82
CA SER A 20 -13.49 -12.20 -38.64
C SER A 20 -14.10 -10.87 -38.22
N ASN A 21 -15.17 -10.42 -38.89
CA ASN A 21 -15.90 -9.20 -38.51
C ASN A 21 -16.57 -9.30 -37.14
N PHE A 22 -17.11 -10.46 -36.80
CA PHE A 22 -17.69 -10.69 -35.48
C PHE A 22 -16.63 -10.63 -34.38
N ILE A 23 -15.47 -11.24 -34.59
CA ILE A 23 -14.33 -11.18 -33.64
C ILE A 23 -13.84 -9.74 -33.47
N VAL A 24 -13.71 -8.98 -34.55
CA VAL A 24 -13.31 -7.56 -34.49
C VAL A 24 -14.36 -6.75 -33.70
N TYR A 25 -15.65 -6.95 -33.99
CA TYR A 25 -16.72 -6.25 -33.28
C TYR A 25 -16.74 -6.57 -31.79
N VAL A 26 -16.63 -7.85 -31.41
CA VAL A 26 -16.57 -8.26 -30.00
C VAL A 26 -15.34 -7.68 -29.32
N ARG A 27 -14.20 -7.68 -30.00
CA ARG A 27 -12.95 -7.08 -29.49
C ARG A 27 -13.10 -5.58 -29.25
N GLU A 28 -13.62 -4.82 -30.20
CA GLU A 28 -13.86 -3.37 -30.02
C GLU A 28 -14.85 -3.08 -28.91
N TYR A 29 -15.93 -3.86 -28.82
CA TYR A 29 -16.91 -3.72 -27.77
C TYR A 29 -16.28 -3.98 -26.39
N MET A 30 -15.54 -5.08 -26.25
CA MET A 30 -14.86 -5.43 -25.01
C MET A 30 -13.78 -4.40 -24.63
N THR A 31 -12.99 -3.91 -25.57
CA THR A 31 -11.98 -2.87 -25.29
C THR A 31 -12.63 -1.57 -24.83
N THR A 32 -13.72 -1.14 -25.46
CA THR A 32 -14.45 0.08 -25.07
C THR A 32 -15.05 -0.01 -23.66
N TYR A 33 -15.59 -1.17 -23.29
CA TYR A 33 -16.08 -1.40 -21.91
C TYR A 33 -14.93 -1.42 -20.90
N PHE A 34 -13.83 -2.09 -21.25
CA PHE A 34 -12.66 -2.16 -20.39
C PHE A 34 -12.02 -0.78 -20.19
N GLU A 35 -11.94 0.04 -21.23
CA GLU A 35 -11.46 1.42 -21.14
C GLU A 35 -12.38 2.30 -20.27
N LYS A 36 -13.69 2.21 -20.41
CA LYS A 36 -14.62 2.95 -19.55
C LYS A 36 -14.52 2.53 -18.09
N LEU A 37 -14.40 1.23 -17.83
CA LEU A 37 -14.24 0.70 -16.47
C LEU A 37 -12.92 1.14 -15.87
N SER A 38 -11.83 1.00 -16.63
CA SER A 38 -10.49 1.44 -16.17
C SER A 38 -10.42 2.94 -15.96
N ALA A 39 -11.02 3.75 -16.82
CA ALA A 39 -11.11 5.20 -16.65
C ALA A 39 -11.89 5.59 -15.39
N GLY A 40 -12.97 4.88 -15.07
CA GLY A 40 -13.72 5.08 -13.84
C GLY A 40 -12.90 4.74 -12.59
N ILE A 41 -12.20 3.61 -12.62
CA ILE A 41 -11.33 3.17 -11.51
C ILE A 41 -10.15 4.14 -11.33
N THR A 42 -9.50 4.57 -12.44
CA THR A 42 -8.40 5.53 -12.39
C THR A 42 -8.87 6.88 -11.84
N SER A 43 -9.99 7.42 -12.32
CA SER A 43 -10.52 8.69 -11.81
C SER A 43 -10.85 8.62 -10.32
N PHE A 44 -11.40 7.52 -9.85
CA PHE A 44 -11.69 7.30 -8.43
C PHE A 44 -10.40 7.16 -7.61
N SER A 45 -9.42 6.43 -8.14
CA SER A 45 -8.10 6.29 -7.53
C SER A 45 -7.37 7.63 -7.43
N ASP A 46 -7.36 8.42 -8.51
CA ASP A 46 -6.72 9.73 -8.57
C ASP A 46 -7.38 10.72 -7.62
N PHE A 47 -8.71 10.66 -7.47
CA PHE A 47 -9.42 11.48 -6.50
C PHE A 47 -9.04 11.12 -5.06
N ILE A 48 -9.02 9.83 -4.70
CA ILE A 48 -8.69 9.40 -3.34
C ILE A 48 -7.20 9.59 -3.04
N CYS A 49 -6.32 9.14 -3.94
CA CYS A 49 -4.85 9.19 -3.76
C CYS A 49 -4.25 10.58 -4.04
N GLY A 50 -5.04 11.52 -4.56
CA GLY A 50 -4.62 12.88 -4.85
C GLY A 50 -4.58 13.79 -3.62
N TYR A 51 -5.09 15.03 -3.80
CA TYR A 51 -5.08 16.06 -2.76
C TYR A 51 -5.71 15.65 -1.42
N PRO A 52 -6.84 14.90 -1.36
CA PRO A 52 -7.44 14.53 -0.08
C PRO A 52 -6.52 13.65 0.76
N MET A 53 -5.89 12.65 0.15
CA MET A 53 -4.94 11.76 0.82
C MET A 53 -3.70 12.52 1.29
N PHE A 54 -3.16 13.41 0.44
CA PHE A 54 -2.03 14.25 0.77
C PHE A 54 -2.32 15.14 1.98
N LEU A 55 -3.46 15.85 1.98
CA LEU A 55 -3.87 16.70 3.09
C LEU A 55 -4.08 15.91 4.38
N LEU A 56 -4.67 14.71 4.29
CA LEU A 56 -4.91 13.85 5.44
C LEU A 56 -3.59 13.35 6.03
N LEU A 57 -2.65 12.89 5.21
CA LEU A 57 -1.38 12.36 5.67
C LEU A 57 -0.48 13.47 6.25
N ILE A 58 -0.31 14.57 5.51
CA ILE A 58 0.55 15.67 5.98
C ILE A 58 -0.12 16.42 7.13
N GLY A 59 -1.41 16.75 7.01
CA GLY A 59 -2.16 17.45 8.05
C GLY A 59 -2.29 16.60 9.32
N GLY A 60 -2.69 15.35 9.20
CA GLY A 60 -2.77 14.43 10.32
C GLY A 60 -1.41 14.18 10.98
N GLY A 61 -0.39 13.95 10.18
CA GLY A 61 0.98 13.80 10.69
C GLY A 61 1.51 15.04 11.38
N LEU A 62 1.22 16.24 10.85
CA LEU A 62 1.61 17.51 11.46
C LEU A 62 0.89 17.74 12.79
N ILE A 63 -0.40 17.45 12.86
CA ILE A 63 -1.17 17.52 14.11
C ILE A 63 -0.56 16.60 15.17
N LEU A 64 -0.27 15.33 14.80
CA LEU A 64 0.36 14.38 15.70
C LEU A 64 1.78 14.82 16.11
N PHE A 65 2.55 15.41 15.19
CA PHE A 65 3.87 15.94 15.46
C PHE A 65 3.82 17.08 16.47
N CYS A 66 2.91 18.04 16.31
CA CYS A 66 2.70 19.15 17.24
C CYS A 66 2.16 18.65 18.59
N TYR A 67 1.21 17.74 18.57
CA TYR A 67 0.62 17.16 19.79
C TYR A 67 1.67 16.41 20.62
N SER A 68 2.55 15.65 19.98
CA SER A 68 3.64 14.93 20.64
C SER A 68 4.80 15.84 21.10
N ARG A 69 4.77 17.13 20.80
CA ARG A 69 5.89 18.07 21.04
C ARG A 69 7.20 17.56 20.42
N ALA A 70 7.14 17.00 19.24
CA ALA A 70 8.31 16.43 18.54
C ALA A 70 9.07 15.35 19.35
N VAL A 71 8.35 14.56 20.17
CA VAL A 71 8.95 13.48 21.00
C VAL A 71 9.75 12.52 20.14
N SER A 72 9.28 12.23 18.92
CA SER A 72 9.96 11.35 17.97
C SER A 72 11.41 11.80 17.71
N ILE A 73 11.63 13.10 17.56
CA ILE A 73 12.98 13.66 17.34
C ILE A 73 13.76 13.76 18.64
N ARG A 74 13.12 14.26 19.70
CA ARG A 74 13.80 14.52 20.98
C ARG A 74 14.34 13.27 21.65
N ARG A 75 13.71 12.12 21.42
CA ARG A 75 14.07 10.85 22.06
C ARG A 75 14.84 9.88 21.17
N ILE A 76 15.28 10.30 19.98
CA ILE A 76 16.08 9.46 19.05
C ILE A 76 17.31 8.89 19.78
N GLY A 77 18.07 9.73 20.48
CA GLY A 77 19.25 9.27 21.19
C GLY A 77 18.97 8.23 22.30
N HIS A 78 17.83 8.36 22.97
CA HIS A 78 17.39 7.37 23.97
C HIS A 78 16.98 6.06 23.31
N SER A 79 16.26 6.14 22.19
CA SER A 79 15.84 4.96 21.44
C SER A 79 17.01 4.17 20.87
N ILE A 80 18.05 4.85 20.38
CA ILE A 80 19.29 4.21 19.90
C ILE A 80 20.02 3.50 21.06
N LYS A 81 20.11 4.14 22.23
CA LYS A 81 20.70 3.51 23.42
C LYS A 81 19.91 2.29 23.87
N ALA A 82 18.58 2.39 23.92
CA ALA A 82 17.71 1.26 24.27
C ALA A 82 17.85 0.09 23.30
N LEU A 83 18.01 0.36 22.00
CA LEU A 83 18.24 -0.66 20.98
C LEU A 83 19.59 -1.36 21.14
N ALA A 84 20.64 -0.59 21.48
CA ALA A 84 22.00 -1.13 21.67
C ALA A 84 22.14 -1.95 22.97
N HIS A 85 21.31 -1.68 24.00
CA HIS A 85 21.34 -2.37 25.29
C HIS A 85 20.20 -3.38 25.46
N SER A 86 19.44 -3.63 24.41
CA SER A 86 18.35 -4.61 24.46
C SER A 86 18.93 -6.03 24.47
N GLU A 87 19.14 -6.55 25.67
CA GLU A 87 19.38 -7.98 25.89
C GLU A 87 18.10 -8.74 25.59
N SER A 88 18.23 -9.85 24.90
CA SER A 88 17.13 -10.79 24.64
C SER A 88 16.69 -11.46 25.95
N SER A 89 15.77 -10.80 26.66
CA SER A 89 15.24 -11.30 27.93
C SER A 89 14.01 -12.15 27.73
N GLY A 90 14.12 -13.31 27.09
CA GLY A 90 13.01 -14.26 26.98
C GLY A 90 13.33 -15.42 26.05
N GLU A 91 13.02 -16.64 26.51
CA GLU A 91 13.10 -17.84 25.67
C GLU A 91 12.17 -17.71 24.45
N GLY A 92 12.74 -17.77 23.25
CA GLY A 92 12.00 -17.75 21.99
C GLY A 92 11.60 -16.40 21.44
N GLN A 93 12.01 -15.27 22.05
CA GLN A 93 11.73 -13.92 21.52
C GLN A 93 12.90 -13.41 20.68
N ILE A 94 12.57 -12.78 19.54
CA ILE A 94 13.54 -12.10 18.70
C ILE A 94 14.05 -10.84 19.42
N SER A 95 15.35 -10.55 19.27
CA SER A 95 15.92 -9.32 19.86
C SER A 95 15.32 -8.06 19.22
N SER A 96 15.31 -6.94 19.95
CA SER A 96 14.81 -5.65 19.42
C SER A 96 15.52 -5.23 18.13
N PHE A 97 16.80 -5.55 18.00
CA PHE A 97 17.57 -5.30 16.78
C PHE A 97 17.09 -6.18 15.62
N GLN A 98 16.86 -7.46 15.84
CA GLN A 98 16.32 -8.38 14.82
C GLN A 98 14.91 -7.96 14.39
N ALA A 99 14.07 -7.56 15.33
CA ALA A 99 12.72 -7.03 15.03
C ALA A 99 12.80 -5.77 14.16
N LEU A 100 13.71 -4.84 14.49
CA LEU A 100 13.92 -3.63 13.68
C LEU A 100 14.42 -3.98 12.27
N MET A 101 15.39 -4.87 12.14
CA MET A 101 15.93 -5.28 10.83
C MET A 101 14.86 -5.98 9.99
N SER A 102 14.04 -6.83 10.59
CA SER A 102 12.92 -7.49 9.92
C SER A 102 11.88 -6.47 9.43
N ALA A 103 11.55 -5.47 10.25
CA ALA A 103 10.62 -4.42 9.88
C ALA A 103 11.16 -3.56 8.71
N ILE A 104 12.45 -3.20 8.74
CA ILE A 104 13.08 -2.47 7.64
C ILE A 104 13.08 -3.32 6.37
N ALA A 105 13.48 -4.59 6.46
CA ALA A 105 13.52 -5.48 5.30
C ALA A 105 12.13 -5.69 4.65
N SER A 106 11.07 -5.73 5.45
CA SER A 106 9.70 -5.87 4.96
C SER A 106 9.15 -4.59 4.32
N THR A 107 9.65 -3.42 4.72
CA THR A 107 9.16 -2.12 4.21
C THR A 107 9.95 -1.60 3.02
N VAL A 108 11.23 -1.99 2.87
CA VAL A 108 12.07 -1.60 1.73
C VAL A 108 11.77 -2.50 0.53
N GLY A 109 10.89 -2.03 -0.36
CA GLY A 109 10.51 -2.72 -1.58
C GLY A 109 10.92 -1.94 -2.85
N MET A 110 10.75 -2.58 -4.00
CA MET A 110 11.00 -1.97 -5.33
C MET A 110 10.24 -0.65 -5.50
N GLY A 111 9.02 -0.53 -4.93
CA GLY A 111 8.22 0.69 -4.98
C GLY A 111 8.90 1.89 -4.34
N ASN A 112 9.64 1.70 -3.24
CA ASN A 112 10.37 2.79 -2.58
C ASN A 112 11.54 3.28 -3.42
N ILE A 113 12.22 2.40 -4.17
CA ILE A 113 13.33 2.77 -5.05
C ILE A 113 12.79 3.46 -6.30
N ALA A 114 11.85 2.84 -6.99
CA ALA A 114 11.24 3.37 -8.21
C ALA A 114 10.47 4.66 -7.95
N GLY A 115 9.70 4.73 -6.85
CA GLY A 115 8.95 5.91 -6.46
C GLY A 115 9.83 7.13 -6.18
N VAL A 116 10.96 6.95 -5.52
CA VAL A 116 11.93 8.03 -5.29
C VAL A 116 12.57 8.49 -6.61
N ALA A 117 12.95 7.55 -7.48
CA ALA A 117 13.48 7.88 -8.79
C ALA A 117 12.49 8.69 -9.63
N ILE A 118 11.23 8.27 -9.68
CA ILE A 118 10.16 8.99 -10.39
C ILE A 118 9.93 10.37 -9.76
N ALA A 119 9.88 10.46 -8.44
CA ALA A 119 9.69 11.74 -7.76
C ALA A 119 10.81 12.74 -8.08
N ILE A 120 12.07 12.29 -8.17
CA ILE A 120 13.20 13.14 -8.53
C ILE A 120 13.15 13.53 -10.01
N THR A 121 12.80 12.60 -10.90
CA THR A 121 12.73 12.90 -12.34
C THR A 121 11.62 13.86 -12.71
N VAL A 122 10.47 13.78 -12.03
CA VAL A 122 9.30 14.64 -12.27
C VAL A 122 9.37 15.94 -11.48
N GLY A 123 9.77 15.87 -10.20
CA GLY A 123 9.77 17.00 -9.28
C GLY A 123 11.11 17.73 -9.15
N GLY A 124 12.16 17.23 -9.80
CA GLY A 124 13.49 17.81 -9.72
C GLY A 124 14.12 17.76 -8.32
N PRO A 125 15.20 18.53 -8.08
CA PRO A 125 15.91 18.52 -6.79
C PRO A 125 15.05 18.92 -5.58
N GLY A 126 14.01 19.74 -5.81
CA GLY A 126 13.06 20.15 -4.77
C GLY A 126 12.26 19.00 -4.18
N ALA A 127 12.07 17.92 -4.92
CA ALA A 127 11.38 16.73 -4.42
C ALA A 127 12.10 16.11 -3.21
N ILE A 128 13.42 16.12 -3.19
CA ILE A 128 14.22 15.57 -2.08
C ILE A 128 13.95 16.33 -0.80
N PHE A 129 13.89 17.65 -0.88
CA PHE A 129 13.58 18.49 0.29
C PHE A 129 12.20 18.15 0.86
N TRP A 130 11.18 18.06 0.01
CA TRP A 130 9.84 17.72 0.46
C TRP A 130 9.71 16.28 0.98
N MET A 131 10.49 15.34 0.43
CA MET A 131 10.58 13.99 0.97
C MET A 131 11.16 13.97 2.39
N TRP A 132 12.16 14.79 2.70
CA TRP A 132 12.69 14.92 4.06
C TRP A 132 11.68 15.51 5.02
N VAL A 133 10.96 16.57 4.61
CA VAL A 133 9.88 17.15 5.42
C VAL A 133 8.81 16.11 5.70
N SER A 134 8.39 15.37 4.68
CA SER A 134 7.40 14.29 4.81
C SER A 134 7.89 13.16 5.74
N ALA A 135 9.16 12.80 5.68
CA ALA A 135 9.75 11.79 6.55
C ALA A 135 9.71 12.22 8.02
N ILE A 136 10.05 13.47 8.33
CA ILE A 136 10.00 14.02 9.69
C ILE A 136 8.57 13.98 10.24
N VAL A 137 7.60 14.37 9.45
CA VAL A 137 6.16 14.32 9.82
C VAL A 137 5.72 12.86 9.99
N GLY A 138 6.12 11.98 9.08
CA GLY A 138 5.80 10.54 9.09
C GLY A 138 6.35 9.79 10.29
N MET A 139 7.49 10.22 10.85
CA MET A 139 8.02 9.64 12.09
C MET A 139 7.02 9.69 13.24
N SER A 140 6.27 10.79 13.37
CA SER A 140 5.29 10.95 14.43
C SER A 140 4.11 10.01 14.25
N THR A 141 3.63 9.82 13.04
CA THR A 141 2.56 8.87 12.74
C THR A 141 2.97 7.44 13.10
N LYS A 142 4.19 7.04 12.72
CA LYS A 142 4.72 5.71 13.08
C LYS A 142 4.96 5.54 14.58
N PHE A 143 5.36 6.58 15.27
CA PHE A 143 5.50 6.55 16.73
C PHE A 143 4.15 6.28 17.42
N PHE A 144 3.08 6.97 17.01
CA PHE A 144 1.74 6.72 17.57
C PHE A 144 1.20 5.36 17.20
N GLU A 145 1.40 4.90 15.96
CA GLU A 145 1.01 3.56 15.53
C GLU A 145 1.68 2.48 16.39
N GLY A 146 2.99 2.58 16.61
CA GLY A 146 3.72 1.65 17.48
C GLY A 146 3.30 1.73 18.95
N ALA A 147 3.07 2.93 19.47
CA ALA A 147 2.59 3.13 20.83
C ALA A 147 1.19 2.51 21.05
N LEU A 148 0.27 2.74 20.10
CA LEU A 148 -1.07 2.16 20.15
C LEU A 148 -1.02 0.63 20.02
N ALA A 149 -0.18 0.09 19.16
CA ALA A 149 0.00 -1.36 19.01
C ALA A 149 0.50 -2.03 20.31
N ILE A 150 1.29 -1.32 21.12
CA ILE A 150 1.72 -1.81 22.43
C ILE A 150 0.62 -1.66 23.47
N MET A 151 -0.09 -0.53 23.47
CA MET A 151 -1.16 -0.26 24.45
C MET A 151 -2.36 -1.19 24.29
N TYR A 152 -2.73 -1.53 23.07
CA TYR A 152 -3.87 -2.37 22.72
C TYR A 152 -3.43 -3.73 22.20
N LYS A 153 -2.51 -4.40 22.93
CA LYS A 153 -2.12 -5.77 22.62
C LYS A 153 -3.27 -6.72 22.90
N GLY A 154 -3.63 -7.52 21.88
CA GLY A 154 -4.51 -8.67 22.08
C GLY A 154 -3.71 -9.93 22.38
N HIS A 155 -4.42 -11.04 22.64
CA HIS A 155 -3.84 -12.36 22.83
C HIS A 155 -4.46 -13.32 21.82
N ASP A 156 -3.63 -14.15 21.21
CA ASP A 156 -4.10 -15.24 20.35
C ASP A 156 -4.74 -16.37 21.16
N SER A 157 -5.41 -17.30 20.48
CA SER A 157 -5.99 -18.53 21.06
C SER A 157 -4.96 -19.35 21.84
N ALA A 158 -3.66 -19.20 21.56
CA ALA A 158 -2.55 -19.80 22.29
C ALA A 158 -2.03 -18.95 23.47
N GLY A 159 -2.67 -17.81 23.78
CA GLY A 159 -2.25 -16.91 24.85
C GLY A 159 -1.03 -16.06 24.52
N GLN A 160 -0.55 -16.09 23.27
CA GLN A 160 0.60 -15.28 22.87
C GLN A 160 0.19 -13.83 22.58
N PRO A 161 0.98 -12.82 23.04
CA PRO A 161 0.66 -11.42 22.78
C PRO A 161 0.79 -11.11 21.29
N GLN A 162 -0.29 -10.64 20.70
CA GLN A 162 -0.33 -10.16 19.32
C GLN A 162 -0.71 -8.68 19.28
N GLY A 163 -0.11 -7.95 18.34
CA GLY A 163 -0.42 -6.55 18.10
C GLY A 163 -0.78 -6.33 16.64
N GLY A 164 -1.56 -5.28 16.37
CA GLY A 164 -1.92 -4.90 15.01
C GLY A 164 -3.11 -3.96 15.00
N VAL A 165 -3.42 -3.41 13.82
CA VAL A 165 -4.54 -2.48 13.63
C VAL A 165 -5.87 -3.10 14.06
N MET A 166 -6.04 -4.41 13.84
CA MET A 166 -7.23 -5.16 14.24
C MET A 166 -7.50 -5.04 15.75
N TYR A 167 -6.48 -5.28 16.58
CA TYR A 167 -6.60 -5.21 18.03
C TYR A 167 -6.80 -3.77 18.52
N ILE A 168 -6.14 -2.80 17.90
CA ILE A 168 -6.33 -1.38 18.19
C ILE A 168 -7.80 -0.96 17.95
N LEU A 169 -8.40 -1.45 16.87
CA LEU A 169 -9.79 -1.15 16.53
C LEU A 169 -10.78 -1.85 17.50
N GLU A 170 -10.53 -3.12 17.85
CA GLU A 170 -11.44 -3.89 18.70
C GLU A 170 -11.35 -3.47 20.16
N GLU A 171 -10.14 -3.31 20.70
CA GLU A 171 -9.90 -2.94 22.10
C GLU A 171 -10.00 -1.43 22.35
N GLY A 172 -9.58 -0.60 21.36
CA GLY A 172 -9.56 0.86 21.52
C GLY A 172 -10.89 1.53 21.20
N LEU A 173 -11.59 1.12 20.15
CA LEU A 173 -12.88 1.68 19.73
C LEU A 173 -14.09 0.86 20.20
N GLY A 174 -13.86 -0.37 20.68
CA GLY A 174 -14.89 -1.25 21.21
C GLY A 174 -15.52 -2.16 20.15
N LYS A 175 -16.28 -3.15 20.63
CA LYS A 175 -16.88 -4.25 19.84
C LYS A 175 -17.75 -3.81 18.67
N ARG A 176 -18.24 -2.57 18.67
CA ARG A 176 -19.06 -2.02 17.57
C ARG A 176 -18.27 -1.87 16.25
N TRP A 177 -16.95 -1.72 16.35
CA TRP A 177 -16.05 -1.55 15.22
C TRP A 177 -15.42 -2.86 14.73
N ARG A 178 -15.85 -3.99 15.27
CA ARG A 178 -15.39 -5.33 14.87
C ARG A 178 -15.49 -5.64 13.38
N PRO A 179 -16.54 -5.21 12.63
CA PRO A 179 -16.57 -5.44 11.18
C PRO A 179 -15.40 -4.75 10.45
N LEU A 180 -15.01 -3.56 10.92
CA LEU A 180 -13.87 -2.83 10.36
C LEU A 180 -12.55 -3.51 10.76
N ALA A 181 -12.44 -4.02 11.98
CA ALA A 181 -11.27 -4.79 12.42
C ALA A 181 -11.05 -6.05 11.57
N ILE A 182 -12.14 -6.77 11.24
CA ILE A 182 -12.10 -7.95 10.37
C ILE A 182 -11.69 -7.58 8.93
N PHE A 183 -12.11 -6.42 8.43
CA PHE A 183 -11.72 -5.95 7.10
C PHE A 183 -10.21 -5.67 7.00
N PHE A 184 -9.56 -5.29 8.11
CA PHE A 184 -8.13 -5.02 8.20
C PHE A 184 -7.29 -6.25 8.62
N ALA A 185 -7.92 -7.38 8.95
CA ALA A 185 -7.26 -8.64 9.28
C ALA A 185 -6.88 -9.43 8.02
#